data_79cfff43d1daf06d7412db341b7c7c4a
#
_entry.id   79cfff43d1daf06d7412db341b7c7c4a
#
_cell.length_a   1.000
_cell.length_b   1.000
_cell.length_c   1.000
_cell.angle_alpha   90.00
_cell.angle_beta   90.00
_cell.angle_gamma   90.00
#
_symmetry.space_group_name_H-M   'P 1'
#
loop_
_entity.id
_entity.type
_entity.pdbx_description
1 polymer ?
#
loop_
_entity_poly.entity_id
_entity_poly.type
_entity_poly.pdbx_seq_one_letter_code
_entity_poly.pdbx_strand_id
1 'polypeptide(L)'
;MANQNNNKGGQQQDVNQLLKVRREKLQNLQEAGKDPFQITKYNVTHHSSDVKELYNAHEAEILGDRKAPDVEGLDDAAKREVINNDYNERREIMDAKPIEVSIAGRMMFKRVMGKASFCNIQDLKGNIQVYVARDNIGEDSYADFKKSDIGDIYGVKGFAFRTKTGEISIHAEEITLLSKSLQILPEKFHGLTDTDTRYRQRYVDLIMNQESKEVFIKRSQILKEIRNFLAGRDFMEVETPMLVSNAGGAAARPFETHYNALNEDVKLRISLELYLKRLIVGGLERVYEIGRVFRNEGVDTRHNPEFTLMELYQAYTDYELSLIHI
;
A
#
# COMPACT_ATOMS: atom_id res chain seq x y z
N MET A 1 -33.21 -25.65 11.72
CA MET A 1 -32.83 -24.23 11.51
C MET A 1 -32.53 -23.43 12.81
N ALA A 2 -32.27 -24.10 13.95
CA ALA A 2 -32.06 -23.39 15.26
C ALA A 2 -30.61 -23.28 15.73
N ASN A 3 -29.63 -23.90 15.03
CA ASN A 3 -28.22 -23.91 15.51
C ASN A 3 -27.27 -22.87 14.86
N GLN A 4 -27.72 -22.12 13.86
CA GLN A 4 -26.85 -21.08 13.23
C GLN A 4 -26.95 -19.71 13.91
N ASN A 5 -27.97 -19.44 14.68
CA ASN A 5 -28.17 -18.14 15.34
C ASN A 5 -27.36 -17.96 16.64
N ASN A 6 -27.05 -19.06 17.35
CA ASN A 6 -26.28 -18.97 18.61
C ASN A 6 -24.78 -18.70 18.39
N ASN A 7 -24.23 -19.08 17.24
CA ASN A 7 -22.81 -18.87 16.95
C ASN A 7 -22.50 -17.41 16.55
N LYS A 8 -23.45 -16.72 15.91
CA LYS A 8 -23.27 -15.30 15.55
C LYS A 8 -23.31 -14.35 16.76
N GLY A 9 -24.09 -14.67 17.77
CA GLY A 9 -24.17 -13.86 19.00
C GLY A 9 -22.88 -13.93 19.83
N GLY A 10 -22.27 -15.10 19.95
CA GLY A 10 -21.00 -15.29 20.64
C GLY A 10 -19.84 -14.56 19.94
N GLN A 11 -19.72 -14.72 18.63
CA GLN A 11 -18.68 -14.03 17.85
C GLN A 11 -18.80 -12.49 17.91
N GLN A 12 -20.01 -11.94 17.91
CA GLN A 12 -20.22 -10.50 18.01
C GLN A 12 -19.87 -9.94 19.40
N GLN A 13 -20.14 -10.71 20.47
CA GLN A 13 -19.74 -10.35 21.83
C GLN A 13 -18.21 -10.38 21.98
N ASP A 14 -17.53 -11.37 21.44
CA ASP A 14 -16.07 -11.48 21.44
C ASP A 14 -15.41 -10.32 20.69
N VAL A 15 -15.92 -9.94 19.53
CA VAL A 15 -15.42 -8.79 18.75
C VAL A 15 -15.58 -7.49 19.54
N ASN A 16 -16.74 -7.25 20.15
CA ASN A 16 -16.98 -6.06 20.96
C ASN A 16 -16.03 -5.98 22.16
N GLN A 17 -15.76 -7.11 22.81
CA GLN A 17 -14.78 -7.19 23.91
C GLN A 17 -13.38 -6.81 23.44
N LEU A 18 -12.92 -7.35 22.31
CA LEU A 18 -11.61 -7.04 21.73
C LEU A 18 -11.48 -5.56 21.35
N LEU A 19 -12.53 -4.96 20.78
CA LEU A 19 -12.55 -3.52 20.47
C LEU A 19 -12.46 -2.67 21.73
N LYS A 20 -13.14 -3.07 22.81
CA LYS A 20 -13.05 -2.42 24.12
C LYS A 20 -11.63 -2.46 24.68
N VAL A 21 -11.00 -3.63 24.68
CA VAL A 21 -9.61 -3.82 25.13
C VAL A 21 -8.64 -2.93 24.36
N ARG A 22 -8.79 -2.79 23.03
CA ARG A 22 -7.93 -1.91 22.22
C ARG A 22 -8.08 -0.44 22.59
N ARG A 23 -9.31 0.02 22.89
CA ARG A 23 -9.56 1.38 23.36
C ARG A 23 -8.98 1.62 24.75
N GLU A 24 -9.11 0.66 25.66
CA GLU A 24 -8.49 0.72 26.99
C GLU A 24 -6.97 0.80 26.91
N LYS A 25 -6.35 0.04 26.01
CA LYS A 25 -4.90 0.13 25.74
C LYS A 25 -4.48 1.51 25.25
N LEU A 26 -5.26 2.11 24.35
CA LEU A 26 -5.01 3.49 23.90
C LEU A 26 -5.14 4.48 25.06
N GLN A 27 -6.19 4.38 25.84
CA GLN A 27 -6.40 5.25 27.00
C GLN A 27 -5.21 5.16 27.98
N ASN A 28 -4.75 3.96 28.29
CA ASN A 28 -3.59 3.76 29.16
C ASN A 28 -2.31 4.41 28.59
N LEU A 29 -2.12 4.37 27.26
CA LEU A 29 -0.99 5.06 26.61
C LEU A 29 -1.13 6.59 26.71
N GLN A 30 -2.34 7.12 26.56
CA GLN A 30 -2.61 8.54 26.68
C GLN A 30 -2.39 9.04 28.12
N GLU A 31 -2.87 8.32 29.12
CA GLU A 31 -2.68 8.62 30.53
C GLU A 31 -1.19 8.55 30.94
N ALA A 32 -0.41 7.67 30.31
CA ALA A 32 1.03 7.58 30.49
C ALA A 32 1.84 8.62 29.69
N GLY A 33 1.19 9.56 28.98
CA GLY A 33 1.88 10.56 28.16
C GLY A 33 2.52 10.00 26.88
N LYS A 34 2.12 8.81 26.46
CA LYS A 34 2.64 8.09 25.28
C LYS A 34 1.58 7.99 24.16
N ASP A 35 0.77 9.03 23.98
CA ASP A 35 -0.28 9.05 22.97
C ASP A 35 0.32 9.00 21.54
N PRO A 36 0.14 7.90 20.79
CA PRO A 36 0.69 7.79 19.45
C PRO A 36 0.12 8.80 18.46
N PHE A 37 -1.09 9.31 18.70
CA PHE A 37 -1.75 10.29 17.82
C PHE A 37 -1.20 11.71 17.96
N GLN A 38 -0.34 11.96 18.95
CA GLN A 38 0.41 13.23 19.06
C GLN A 38 1.69 13.23 18.20
N ILE A 39 2.10 12.07 17.69
CA ILE A 39 3.27 11.95 16.81
C ILE A 39 2.85 12.30 15.38
N THR A 40 3.11 13.54 14.97
CA THR A 40 2.71 14.06 13.65
C THR A 40 3.76 13.86 12.56
N LYS A 41 5.00 13.51 12.93
CA LYS A 41 6.11 13.34 11.98
C LYS A 41 7.01 12.19 12.43
N TYR A 42 7.37 11.34 11.48
CA TYR A 42 8.37 10.30 11.64
C TYR A 42 9.29 10.29 10.40
N ASN A 43 10.58 10.19 10.60
CA ASN A 43 11.55 10.21 9.50
C ASN A 43 11.75 8.79 8.96
N VAL A 44 11.18 8.52 7.78
CA VAL A 44 11.37 7.27 7.03
C VAL A 44 12.47 7.47 6.01
N THR A 45 13.52 6.64 6.07
CA THR A 45 14.64 6.69 5.11
C THR A 45 14.48 5.68 3.99
N HIS A 46 13.91 4.51 4.27
CA HIS A 46 13.82 3.38 3.34
C HIS A 46 12.46 2.68 3.44
N HIS A 47 12.04 2.04 2.36
CA HIS A 47 10.95 1.08 2.38
C HIS A 47 11.49 -0.37 2.47
N SER A 48 10.61 -1.30 2.75
CA SER A 48 10.95 -2.72 2.92
C SER A 48 11.74 -3.34 1.76
N SER A 49 11.39 -3.01 0.50
CA SER A 49 12.15 -3.48 -0.67
C SER A 49 13.52 -2.82 -0.77
N ASP A 50 13.62 -1.51 -0.48
CA ASP A 50 14.87 -0.76 -0.57
C ASP A 50 15.91 -1.34 0.41
N VAL A 51 15.47 -1.69 1.64
CA VAL A 51 16.33 -2.34 2.64
C VAL A 51 16.87 -3.67 2.13
N LYS A 52 16.02 -4.49 1.51
CA LYS A 52 16.41 -5.79 0.97
C LYS A 52 17.40 -5.66 -0.20
N GLU A 53 17.15 -4.73 -1.09
CA GLU A 53 18.02 -4.45 -2.24
C GLU A 53 19.40 -3.93 -1.78
N LEU A 54 19.40 -2.93 -0.88
CA LEU A 54 20.62 -2.38 -0.32
C LEU A 54 21.45 -3.42 0.42
N TYR A 55 20.78 -4.25 1.24
CA TYR A 55 21.48 -5.31 1.98
C TYR A 55 22.12 -6.32 1.03
N ASN A 56 21.39 -6.78 0.00
CA ASN A 56 21.92 -7.73 -0.98
C ASN A 56 23.12 -7.13 -1.75
N ALA A 57 23.04 -5.87 -2.16
CA ALA A 57 24.13 -5.18 -2.84
C ALA A 57 25.37 -5.04 -1.94
N HIS A 58 25.16 -4.63 -0.70
CA HIS A 58 26.22 -4.46 0.30
C HIS A 58 26.86 -5.80 0.68
N GLU A 59 26.06 -6.85 0.87
CA GLU A 59 26.53 -8.20 1.14
C GLU A 59 27.39 -8.73 -0.02
N ALA A 60 26.98 -8.51 -1.26
CA ALA A 60 27.75 -8.88 -2.45
C ALA A 60 29.07 -8.10 -2.56
N GLU A 61 29.08 -6.81 -2.21
CA GLU A 61 30.28 -5.99 -2.19
C GLU A 61 31.30 -6.46 -1.12
N ILE A 62 30.83 -6.74 0.10
CA ILE A 62 31.69 -7.05 1.23
C ILE A 62 32.15 -8.51 1.24
N LEU A 63 31.23 -9.44 0.99
CA LEU A 63 31.53 -10.87 1.03
C LEU A 63 32.03 -11.42 -0.30
N GLY A 64 31.84 -10.69 -1.43
CA GLY A 64 32.24 -11.11 -2.76
C GLY A 64 31.72 -12.49 -3.14
N ASP A 65 32.58 -13.30 -3.77
CA ASP A 65 32.27 -14.67 -4.19
C ASP A 65 32.39 -15.72 -3.07
N ARG A 66 32.25 -15.31 -1.79
CA ARG A 66 32.30 -16.25 -0.68
C ARG A 66 31.23 -17.32 -0.82
N LYS A 67 31.69 -18.54 -1.06
CA LYS A 67 30.80 -19.72 -1.23
C LYS A 67 30.19 -20.13 0.11
N ALA A 68 29.05 -20.81 0.04
CA ALA A 68 28.51 -21.52 1.19
C ALA A 68 29.52 -22.56 1.69
N PRO A 69 29.58 -22.85 3.00
CA PRO A 69 30.50 -23.84 3.52
C PRO A 69 30.17 -25.23 2.95
N ASP A 70 31.22 -26.00 2.65
CA ASP A 70 31.06 -27.39 2.24
C ASP A 70 30.70 -28.24 3.47
N VAL A 71 29.55 -28.89 3.39
CA VAL A 71 29.01 -29.75 4.45
C VAL A 71 28.81 -31.18 3.98
N GLU A 72 29.33 -31.53 2.79
CA GLU A 72 29.22 -32.87 2.22
C GLU A 72 30.01 -33.89 3.07
N GLY A 73 29.40 -35.03 3.42
CA GLY A 73 29.99 -36.05 4.23
C GLY A 73 30.00 -35.84 5.76
N LEU A 74 29.55 -34.69 6.27
CA LEU A 74 29.43 -34.41 7.67
C LEU A 74 28.15 -34.99 8.30
N ASP A 75 28.19 -35.35 9.57
CA ASP A 75 26.98 -35.66 10.33
C ASP A 75 26.15 -34.39 10.65
N ASP A 76 24.92 -34.57 11.17
CA ASP A 76 24.01 -33.46 11.42
C ASP A 76 24.50 -32.45 12.47
N ALA A 77 25.31 -32.90 13.42
CA ALA A 77 25.87 -32.05 14.46
C ALA A 77 27.01 -31.19 13.91
N ALA A 78 27.93 -31.79 13.17
CA ALA A 78 29.05 -31.13 12.51
C ALA A 78 28.55 -30.15 11.44
N LYS A 79 27.52 -30.53 10.64
CA LYS A 79 26.85 -29.62 9.69
C LYS A 79 26.32 -28.36 10.34
N ARG A 80 25.62 -28.51 11.46
CA ARG A 80 25.07 -27.38 12.22
C ARG A 80 26.17 -26.47 12.77
N GLU A 81 27.26 -27.04 13.23
CA GLU A 81 28.40 -26.28 13.74
C GLU A 81 29.06 -25.46 12.65
N VAL A 82 29.37 -26.07 11.50
CA VAL A 82 29.99 -25.41 10.35
C VAL A 82 29.08 -24.27 9.81
N ILE A 83 27.78 -24.52 9.65
CA ILE A 83 26.82 -23.49 9.21
C ILE A 83 26.71 -22.36 10.23
N ASN A 84 26.71 -22.66 11.53
CA ASN A 84 26.66 -21.63 12.56
C ASN A 84 27.92 -20.76 12.58
N ASN A 85 29.11 -21.37 12.42
CA ASN A 85 30.37 -20.64 12.37
C ASN A 85 30.44 -19.72 11.14
N ASP A 86 30.10 -20.21 9.94
CA ASP A 86 30.02 -19.37 8.74
C ASP A 86 29.01 -18.22 8.90
N TYR A 87 27.84 -18.49 9.49
CA TYR A 87 26.86 -17.46 9.76
C TYR A 87 27.40 -16.38 10.72
N ASN A 88 28.07 -16.79 11.81
CA ASN A 88 28.62 -15.86 12.78
C ASN A 88 29.73 -14.98 12.18
N GLU A 89 30.65 -15.59 11.40
CA GLU A 89 31.69 -14.86 10.69
C GLU A 89 31.12 -13.84 9.68
N ARG A 90 30.17 -14.28 8.84
CA ARG A 90 29.48 -13.37 7.90
C ARG A 90 28.81 -12.22 8.63
N ARG A 91 28.15 -12.53 9.73
CA ARG A 91 27.47 -11.52 10.55
C ARG A 91 28.46 -10.54 11.15
N GLU A 92 29.56 -10.98 11.70
CA GLU A 92 30.60 -10.12 12.27
C GLU A 92 31.17 -9.15 11.22
N ILE A 93 31.42 -9.65 10.00
CA ILE A 93 31.89 -8.83 8.89
C ILE A 93 30.85 -7.78 8.50
N MET A 94 29.57 -8.15 8.40
CA MET A 94 28.49 -7.25 8.02
C MET A 94 28.16 -6.24 9.14
N ASP A 95 28.20 -6.67 10.41
CA ASP A 95 27.95 -5.81 11.58
C ASP A 95 29.05 -4.75 11.78
N ALA A 96 30.24 -4.95 11.20
CA ALA A 96 31.32 -3.94 11.17
C ALA A 96 30.99 -2.71 10.28
N LYS A 97 30.08 -2.84 9.33
CA LYS A 97 29.57 -1.77 8.46
C LYS A 97 28.05 -1.85 8.32
N PRO A 98 27.30 -1.56 9.38
CA PRO A 98 25.86 -1.76 9.39
C PRO A 98 25.15 -0.80 8.43
N ILE A 99 24.10 -1.27 7.79
CA ILE A 99 23.17 -0.43 7.02
C ILE A 99 22.10 0.06 7.99
N GLU A 100 22.25 1.29 8.44
CA GLU A 100 21.27 1.95 9.29
C GLU A 100 20.01 2.31 8.48
N VAL A 101 18.85 2.00 9.02
CA VAL A 101 17.57 2.22 8.38
C VAL A 101 16.53 2.73 9.37
N SER A 102 15.63 3.55 8.85
CA SER A 102 14.40 3.96 9.53
C SER A 102 13.22 3.68 8.62
N ILE A 103 12.33 2.79 9.05
CA ILE A 103 11.13 2.41 8.31
C ILE A 103 9.87 2.71 9.11
N ALA A 104 8.74 2.81 8.44
CA ALA A 104 7.44 2.85 9.08
C ALA A 104 6.43 2.00 8.31
N GLY A 105 5.54 1.34 9.03
CA GLY A 105 4.51 0.52 8.41
C GLY A 105 3.60 -0.18 9.41
N ARG A 106 2.66 -0.93 8.87
CA ARG A 106 1.65 -1.67 9.64
C ARG A 106 2.19 -3.03 10.09
N MET A 107 2.08 -3.32 11.37
CA MET A 107 2.43 -4.63 11.93
C MET A 107 1.37 -5.65 11.55
N MET A 108 1.74 -6.60 10.68
CA MET A 108 0.83 -7.64 10.16
C MET A 108 1.01 -9.00 10.84
N PHE A 109 2.09 -9.15 11.59
CA PHE A 109 2.40 -10.37 12.33
C PHE A 109 3.29 -10.03 13.52
N LYS A 110 3.11 -10.76 14.62
CA LYS A 110 3.96 -10.66 15.81
C LYS A 110 4.09 -12.02 16.49
N ARG A 111 5.32 -12.37 16.83
CA ARG A 111 5.65 -13.57 17.61
C ARG A 111 6.57 -13.19 18.75
N VAL A 112 6.08 -13.33 19.98
CA VAL A 112 6.84 -13.07 21.22
C VAL A 112 7.51 -14.34 21.69
N MET A 113 8.83 -14.28 21.98
CA MET A 113 9.65 -15.39 22.43
C MET A 113 10.48 -14.94 23.66
N GLY A 114 9.81 -14.72 24.78
CA GLY A 114 10.47 -14.31 26.04
C GLY A 114 11.06 -12.89 25.97
N LYS A 115 12.40 -12.78 25.88
CA LYS A 115 13.14 -11.50 25.82
C LYS A 115 13.30 -10.93 24.41
N ALA A 116 12.90 -11.68 23.39
CA ALA A 116 12.96 -11.28 22.00
C ALA A 116 11.63 -11.53 21.30
N SER A 117 11.40 -10.85 20.21
CA SER A 117 10.20 -10.98 19.38
C SER A 117 10.55 -10.79 17.91
N PHE A 118 9.76 -11.40 17.05
CA PHE A 118 9.73 -11.06 15.63
C PHE A 118 8.39 -10.45 15.28
N CYS A 119 8.39 -9.45 14.43
CA CYS A 119 7.19 -8.93 13.79
C CYS A 119 7.46 -8.66 12.32
N ASN A 120 6.37 -8.60 11.52
CA ASN A 120 6.43 -8.18 10.14
C ASN A 120 5.78 -6.81 10.00
N ILE A 121 6.51 -5.88 9.43
CA ILE A 121 6.04 -4.53 9.09
C ILE A 121 5.77 -4.47 7.60
N GLN A 122 4.54 -4.09 7.26
CA GLN A 122 4.07 -3.90 5.89
C GLN A 122 4.03 -2.41 5.57
N ASP A 123 4.68 -2.04 4.47
CA ASP A 123 4.69 -0.67 3.94
C ASP A 123 4.11 -0.59 2.51
N LEU A 124 4.42 0.49 1.79
CA LEU A 124 3.98 0.66 0.40
C LEU A 124 4.59 -0.38 -0.54
N LYS A 125 5.85 -0.76 -0.33
CA LYS A 125 6.64 -1.59 -1.24
C LYS A 125 6.71 -3.07 -0.84
N GLY A 126 6.13 -3.46 0.29
CA GLY A 126 6.08 -4.87 0.69
C GLY A 126 6.10 -5.09 2.19
N ASN A 127 6.79 -6.15 2.59
CA ASN A 127 6.92 -6.56 3.99
C ASN A 127 8.38 -6.79 4.34
N ILE A 128 8.75 -6.46 5.57
CA ILE A 128 10.04 -6.80 6.14
C ILE A 128 9.89 -7.33 7.55
N GLN A 129 10.69 -8.32 7.90
CA GLN A 129 10.77 -8.85 9.24
C GLN A 129 11.57 -7.88 10.11
N VAL A 130 11.15 -7.72 11.36
CA VAL A 130 11.84 -6.94 12.38
C VAL A 130 12.10 -7.81 13.59
N TYR A 131 13.33 -7.88 14.03
CA TYR A 131 13.76 -8.49 15.28
C TYR A 131 13.78 -7.43 16.38
N VAL A 132 13.01 -7.65 17.43
CA VAL A 132 12.84 -6.73 18.55
C VAL A 132 13.32 -7.42 19.81
N ALA A 133 14.47 -7.02 20.35
CA ALA A 133 15.02 -7.58 21.58
C ALA A 133 14.93 -6.57 22.73
N ARG A 134 14.52 -7.06 23.91
CA ARG A 134 14.40 -6.24 25.12
C ARG A 134 15.70 -5.52 25.46
N ASP A 135 16.82 -6.22 25.33
CA ASP A 135 18.12 -5.70 25.72
C ASP A 135 18.62 -4.59 24.77
N ASN A 136 18.02 -4.45 23.57
CA ASN A 136 18.34 -3.39 22.61
C ASN A 136 17.41 -2.17 22.73
N ILE A 137 16.09 -2.39 22.84
CA ILE A 137 15.12 -1.29 22.87
C ILE A 137 14.74 -0.82 24.29
N GLY A 138 15.25 -1.52 25.33
CA GLY A 138 14.91 -1.26 26.72
C GLY A 138 13.68 -2.02 27.21
N GLU A 139 13.62 -2.21 28.54
CA GLU A 139 12.57 -3.03 29.16
C GLU A 139 11.17 -2.43 29.02
N ASP A 140 11.03 -1.12 29.23
CA ASP A 140 9.74 -0.41 29.13
C ASP A 140 9.18 -0.42 27.70
N SER A 141 10.03 -0.10 26.71
CA SER A 141 9.64 -0.12 25.30
C SER A 141 9.26 -1.53 24.85
N TYR A 142 9.97 -2.54 25.32
CA TYR A 142 9.66 -3.94 25.03
C TYR A 142 8.37 -4.40 25.70
N ALA A 143 8.09 -3.95 26.93
CA ALA A 143 6.84 -4.23 27.62
C ALA A 143 5.62 -3.60 26.89
N ASP A 144 5.75 -2.38 26.39
CA ASP A 144 4.73 -1.72 25.58
C ASP A 144 4.56 -2.43 24.22
N PHE A 145 5.66 -2.80 23.57
CA PHE A 145 5.61 -3.56 22.31
C PHE A 145 4.90 -4.91 22.49
N LYS A 146 5.12 -5.63 23.59
CA LYS A 146 4.40 -6.89 23.85
C LYS A 146 2.89 -6.71 23.93
N LYS A 147 2.39 -5.55 24.41
CA LYS A 147 0.97 -5.24 24.52
C LYS A 147 0.36 -4.76 23.20
N SER A 148 1.17 -4.47 22.17
CA SER A 148 0.69 -4.00 20.87
C SER A 148 -0.23 -5.01 20.17
N ASP A 149 -1.04 -4.53 19.24
CA ASP A 149 -1.99 -5.35 18.50
C ASP A 149 -1.62 -5.42 17.01
N ILE A 150 -1.99 -6.51 16.37
CA ILE A 150 -1.91 -6.60 14.90
C ILE A 150 -2.74 -5.49 14.27
N GLY A 151 -2.15 -4.80 13.31
CA GLY A 151 -2.72 -3.62 12.68
C GLY A 151 -2.16 -2.30 13.18
N ASP A 152 -1.47 -2.27 14.33
CA ASP A 152 -0.79 -1.06 14.82
C ASP A 152 0.28 -0.60 13.80
N ILE A 153 0.49 0.70 13.67
CA ILE A 153 1.54 1.25 12.81
C ILE A 153 2.74 1.61 13.68
N TYR A 154 3.89 1.09 13.28
CA TYR A 154 5.15 1.31 13.97
C TYR A 154 6.18 1.99 13.08
N GLY A 155 6.96 2.88 13.69
CA GLY A 155 8.25 3.29 13.21
C GLY A 155 9.34 2.44 13.85
N VAL A 156 10.32 2.03 13.08
CA VAL A 156 11.46 1.20 13.53
C VAL A 156 12.75 1.80 13.02
N LYS A 157 13.68 2.08 13.93
CA LYS A 157 15.06 2.41 13.59
C LYS A 157 15.98 1.28 14.01
N GLY A 158 17.02 1.04 13.26
CA GLY A 158 18.01 0.01 13.52
C GLY A 158 18.79 -0.31 12.26
N PHE A 159 19.35 -1.48 12.18
CA PHE A 159 20.17 -1.89 11.04
C PHE A 159 19.67 -3.18 10.39
N ALA A 160 19.96 -3.31 9.10
CA ALA A 160 19.60 -4.48 8.32
C ALA A 160 20.57 -5.64 8.60
N PHE A 161 20.03 -6.84 8.72
CA PHE A 161 20.82 -8.07 8.91
C PHE A 161 20.14 -9.26 8.26
N ARG A 162 20.88 -10.34 8.04
CA ARG A 162 20.34 -11.62 7.59
C ARG A 162 20.20 -12.57 8.76
N THR A 163 19.02 -13.16 8.90
CA THR A 163 18.77 -14.20 9.92
C THR A 163 19.45 -15.52 9.55
N LYS A 164 19.57 -16.45 10.50
CA LYS A 164 20.09 -17.81 10.26
C LYS A 164 19.29 -18.59 9.20
N THR A 165 18.02 -18.25 9.02
CA THR A 165 17.13 -18.86 8.00
C THR A 165 17.23 -18.16 6.63
N GLY A 166 18.10 -17.15 6.51
CA GLY A 166 18.32 -16.43 5.24
C GLY A 166 17.43 -15.21 5.01
N GLU A 167 16.46 -14.91 5.90
CA GLU A 167 15.57 -13.77 5.76
C GLU A 167 16.29 -12.46 6.11
N ILE A 168 16.23 -11.48 5.18
CA ILE A 168 16.71 -10.12 5.46
C ILE A 168 15.72 -9.42 6.38
N SER A 169 16.21 -8.95 7.50
CA SER A 169 15.43 -8.41 8.60
C SER A 169 16.05 -7.12 9.14
N ILE A 170 15.32 -6.37 9.93
CA ILE A 170 15.85 -5.22 10.67
C ILE A 170 16.02 -5.61 12.13
N HIS A 171 17.21 -5.38 12.67
CA HIS A 171 17.48 -5.43 14.09
C HIS A 171 17.08 -4.09 14.70
N ALA A 172 16.01 -4.07 15.47
CA ALA A 172 15.48 -2.84 16.03
C ALA A 172 16.33 -2.35 17.21
N GLU A 173 16.71 -1.08 17.17
CA GLU A 173 17.34 -0.31 18.24
C GLU A 173 16.34 0.66 18.88
N GLU A 174 15.38 1.15 18.08
CA GLU A 174 14.28 1.97 18.54
C GLU A 174 12.98 1.53 17.85
N ILE A 175 11.90 1.44 18.63
CA ILE A 175 10.56 1.16 18.10
C ILE A 175 9.55 2.16 18.67
N THR A 176 8.80 2.80 17.78
CA THR A 176 7.85 3.85 18.13
C THR A 176 6.46 3.49 17.62
N LEU A 177 5.46 3.45 18.50
CA LEU A 177 4.07 3.30 18.07
C LEU A 177 3.59 4.63 17.47
N LEU A 178 3.31 4.64 16.17
CA LEU A 178 2.87 5.84 15.42
C LEU A 178 1.35 5.96 15.33
N SER A 179 0.64 4.82 15.33
CA SER A 179 -0.82 4.81 15.32
C SER A 179 -1.36 3.50 15.88
N LYS A 180 -2.34 3.61 16.76
CA LYS A 180 -3.04 2.47 17.36
C LYS A 180 -4.19 2.02 16.48
N SER A 181 -4.19 0.75 16.09
CA SER A 181 -5.30 0.12 15.39
C SER A 181 -6.44 -0.19 16.36
N LEU A 182 -7.54 0.53 16.26
CA LEU A 182 -8.73 0.35 17.10
C LEU A 182 -9.69 -0.68 16.53
N GLN A 183 -9.60 -0.98 15.23
CA GLN A 183 -10.37 -2.01 14.55
C GLN A 183 -9.55 -3.29 14.40
N ILE A 184 -10.25 -4.42 14.37
CA ILE A 184 -9.65 -5.73 14.13
C ILE A 184 -9.56 -5.94 12.62
N LEU A 185 -8.37 -6.30 12.14
CA LEU A 185 -8.22 -6.71 10.74
C LEU A 185 -8.83 -8.09 10.52
N PRO A 186 -9.37 -8.37 9.33
CA PRO A 186 -9.79 -9.70 8.93
C PRO A 186 -8.69 -10.74 9.11
N GLU A 187 -9.06 -12.03 9.24
CA GLU A 187 -8.10 -13.11 9.39
C GLU A 187 -7.14 -13.20 8.20
N LYS A 188 -5.83 -13.36 8.50
CA LYS A 188 -4.75 -13.31 7.52
C LYS A 188 -4.81 -14.45 6.49
N PHE A 189 -5.26 -15.63 6.89
CA PHE A 189 -5.18 -16.84 6.04
C PHE A 189 -6.14 -16.85 4.88
N HIS A 190 -7.28 -16.18 5.01
CA HIS A 190 -8.31 -16.12 3.97
C HIS A 190 -8.42 -14.74 3.31
N GLY A 191 -7.69 -13.73 3.85
CA GLY A 191 -7.80 -12.35 3.40
C GLY A 191 -9.24 -11.83 3.56
N LEU A 192 -9.54 -10.77 2.84
CA LEU A 192 -10.90 -10.27 2.68
C LEU A 192 -11.47 -10.85 1.39
N THR A 193 -12.24 -11.95 1.48
CA THR A 193 -12.77 -12.69 0.32
C THR A 193 -14.13 -12.19 -0.16
N ASP A 194 -14.95 -11.67 0.76
CA ASP A 194 -16.28 -11.14 0.43
C ASP A 194 -16.18 -9.92 -0.48
N THR A 195 -16.71 -10.06 -1.69
CA THR A 195 -16.59 -9.05 -2.75
C THR A 195 -17.27 -7.73 -2.38
N ASP A 196 -18.44 -7.77 -1.75
CA ASP A 196 -19.17 -6.55 -1.36
C ASP A 196 -18.39 -5.76 -0.31
N THR A 197 -17.86 -6.45 0.70
CA THR A 197 -17.01 -5.85 1.73
C THR A 197 -15.70 -5.29 1.13
N ARG A 198 -15.07 -5.97 0.16
CA ARG A 198 -13.88 -5.48 -0.55
C ARG A 198 -14.13 -4.15 -1.28
N TYR A 199 -15.30 -4.00 -1.89
CA TYR A 199 -15.68 -2.75 -2.55
C TYR A 199 -16.09 -1.65 -1.55
N ARG A 200 -16.84 -1.98 -0.51
CA ARG A 200 -17.32 -1.00 0.49
C ARG A 200 -16.22 -0.55 1.45
N GLN A 201 -15.30 -1.45 1.80
CA GLN A 201 -14.17 -1.19 2.69
C GLN A 201 -12.85 -1.34 1.94
N ARG A 202 -12.71 -0.62 0.83
CA ARG A 202 -11.53 -0.70 -0.04
C ARG A 202 -10.21 -0.48 0.71
N TYR A 203 -10.19 0.38 1.72
CA TYR A 203 -9.03 0.60 2.57
C TYR A 203 -8.61 -0.65 3.35
N VAL A 204 -9.55 -1.50 3.77
CA VAL A 204 -9.24 -2.79 4.40
C VAL A 204 -8.74 -3.80 3.35
N ASP A 205 -9.39 -3.84 2.17
CA ASP A 205 -8.94 -4.66 1.04
C ASP A 205 -7.49 -4.37 0.66
N LEU A 206 -7.08 -3.08 0.59
CA LEU A 206 -5.71 -2.66 0.31
C LEU A 206 -4.69 -3.05 1.40
N ILE A 207 -5.13 -3.22 2.65
CA ILE A 207 -4.29 -3.73 3.74
C ILE A 207 -4.09 -5.25 3.60
N MET A 208 -5.16 -5.98 3.32
CA MET A 208 -5.18 -7.44 3.38
C MET A 208 -4.77 -8.11 2.07
N ASN A 209 -5.16 -7.54 0.93
CA ASN A 209 -4.98 -8.12 -0.40
C ASN A 209 -3.95 -7.30 -1.20
N GLN A 210 -2.70 -7.76 -1.22
CA GLN A 210 -1.62 -7.05 -1.93
C GLN A 210 -1.88 -6.94 -3.43
N GLU A 211 -2.50 -7.94 -4.04
CA GLU A 211 -2.89 -7.92 -5.46
C GLU A 211 -3.80 -6.72 -5.79
N SER A 212 -4.77 -6.41 -4.91
CA SER A 212 -5.62 -5.24 -5.08
C SER A 212 -4.81 -3.94 -5.06
N LYS A 213 -3.85 -3.83 -4.14
CA LYS A 213 -2.95 -2.68 -4.03
C LYS A 213 -2.11 -2.50 -5.30
N GLU A 214 -1.55 -3.59 -5.83
CA GLU A 214 -0.77 -3.58 -7.06
C GLU A 214 -1.56 -3.08 -8.27
N VAL A 215 -2.85 -3.46 -8.38
CA VAL A 215 -3.72 -2.98 -9.46
C VAL A 215 -3.84 -1.44 -9.44
N PHE A 216 -4.02 -0.84 -8.26
CA PHE A 216 -4.10 0.63 -8.12
C PHE A 216 -2.77 1.32 -8.45
N ILE A 217 -1.64 0.73 -8.04
CA ILE A 217 -0.31 1.23 -8.37
C ILE A 217 -0.09 1.17 -9.89
N LYS A 218 -0.36 0.01 -10.51
CA LYS A 218 -0.23 -0.19 -11.97
C LYS A 218 -1.13 0.78 -12.74
N ARG A 219 -2.37 0.99 -12.28
CA ARG A 219 -3.27 1.97 -12.91
C ARG A 219 -2.65 3.39 -12.94
N SER A 220 -2.06 3.81 -11.83
CA SER A 220 -1.40 5.13 -11.77
C SER A 220 -0.18 5.21 -12.70
N GLN A 221 0.60 4.13 -12.80
CA GLN A 221 1.73 4.03 -13.72
C GLN A 221 1.27 4.10 -15.18
N ILE A 222 0.22 3.36 -15.55
CA ILE A 222 -0.36 3.40 -16.91
C ILE A 222 -0.78 4.83 -17.28
N LEU A 223 -1.48 5.53 -16.40
CA LEU A 223 -1.88 6.90 -16.67
C LEU A 223 -0.68 7.84 -16.84
N LYS A 224 0.38 7.64 -16.05
CA LYS A 224 1.63 8.39 -16.19
C LYS A 224 2.30 8.14 -17.54
N GLU A 225 2.38 6.87 -17.98
CA GLU A 225 2.97 6.53 -19.27
C GLU A 225 2.15 7.06 -20.45
N ILE A 226 0.82 7.03 -20.38
CA ILE A 226 -0.06 7.66 -21.39
C ILE A 226 0.26 9.16 -21.49
N ARG A 227 0.37 9.87 -20.36
CA ARG A 227 0.72 11.29 -20.36
C ARG A 227 2.10 11.57 -20.95
N ASN A 228 3.09 10.79 -20.56
CA ASN A 228 4.45 10.89 -21.11
C ASN A 228 4.46 10.69 -22.62
N PHE A 229 3.73 9.67 -23.10
CA PHE A 229 3.63 9.36 -24.52
C PHE A 229 2.98 10.49 -25.33
N LEU A 230 1.88 11.06 -24.83
CA LEU A 230 1.18 12.15 -25.50
C LEU A 230 1.96 13.46 -25.43
N ALA A 231 2.59 13.76 -24.29
CA ALA A 231 3.46 14.94 -24.16
C ALA A 231 4.66 14.87 -25.11
N GLY A 232 5.24 13.69 -25.33
CA GLY A 232 6.32 13.49 -26.30
C GLY A 232 5.88 13.62 -27.77
N ARG A 233 4.57 13.81 -28.03
CA ARG A 233 3.96 14.05 -29.35
C ARG A 233 3.29 15.43 -29.46
N ASP A 234 3.65 16.34 -28.55
CA ASP A 234 3.13 17.69 -28.50
C ASP A 234 1.61 17.79 -28.26
N PHE A 235 1.00 16.77 -27.65
CA PHE A 235 -0.38 16.88 -27.21
C PHE A 235 -0.46 17.67 -25.89
N MET A 236 -1.34 18.65 -25.85
CA MET A 236 -1.66 19.43 -24.67
C MET A 236 -2.75 18.75 -23.86
N GLU A 237 -2.48 18.44 -22.58
CA GLU A 237 -3.53 18.01 -21.64
C GLU A 237 -4.38 19.23 -21.26
N VAL A 238 -5.69 19.10 -21.37
CA VAL A 238 -6.66 20.15 -21.05
C VAL A 238 -7.71 19.64 -20.08
N GLU A 239 -8.36 20.55 -19.38
CA GLU A 239 -9.52 20.29 -18.54
C GLU A 239 -10.70 21.09 -19.05
N THR A 240 -11.82 20.41 -19.28
CA THR A 240 -13.07 21.02 -19.77
C THR A 240 -14.20 20.86 -18.75
N PRO A 241 -15.29 21.67 -18.84
CA PRO A 241 -16.35 21.64 -17.84
C PRO A 241 -17.04 20.28 -17.71
N MET A 242 -17.28 19.85 -16.47
CA MET A 242 -18.13 18.69 -16.16
C MET A 242 -19.61 19.03 -16.16
N LEU A 243 -19.97 20.25 -15.72
CA LEU A 243 -21.33 20.76 -15.78
C LEU A 243 -21.55 21.44 -17.14
N VAL A 244 -22.50 20.95 -17.88
CA VAL A 244 -22.76 21.39 -19.26
C VAL A 244 -24.27 21.66 -19.44
N SER A 245 -24.62 22.66 -20.26
CA SER A 245 -26.02 22.91 -20.66
C SER A 245 -26.49 21.86 -21.66
N ASN A 246 -25.60 21.37 -22.52
CA ASN A 246 -25.89 20.35 -23.52
C ASN A 246 -24.94 19.15 -23.39
N ALA A 247 -25.49 18.00 -23.02
CA ALA A 247 -24.75 16.74 -22.98
C ALA A 247 -24.80 16.10 -24.39
N GLY A 248 -23.67 16.12 -25.08
CA GLY A 248 -23.52 15.56 -26.43
C GLY A 248 -22.19 14.80 -26.56
N GLY A 249 -21.92 14.27 -27.76
CA GLY A 249 -20.72 13.48 -28.08
C GLY A 249 -20.88 12.00 -27.84
N ALA A 250 -22.01 11.54 -27.30
CA ALA A 250 -22.34 10.12 -27.10
C ALA A 250 -23.87 9.93 -27.10
N ALA A 251 -24.31 8.70 -27.36
CA ALA A 251 -25.69 8.29 -27.16
C ALA A 251 -25.88 7.71 -25.77
N ALA A 252 -26.01 8.57 -24.77
CA ALA A 252 -26.17 8.18 -23.37
C ALA A 252 -27.10 9.11 -22.61
N ARG A 253 -27.74 8.62 -21.57
CA ARG A 253 -28.59 9.41 -20.70
C ARG A 253 -27.75 10.17 -19.68
N PRO A 254 -27.82 11.53 -19.59
CA PRO A 254 -27.09 12.32 -18.61
C PRO A 254 -27.72 12.23 -17.21
N PHE A 255 -26.91 12.54 -16.17
CA PHE A 255 -27.43 12.99 -14.89
C PHE A 255 -27.77 14.47 -15.00
N GLU A 256 -28.90 14.89 -14.44
CA GLU A 256 -29.38 16.27 -14.42
C GLU A 256 -29.29 16.83 -13.00
N THR A 257 -28.96 18.11 -12.89
CA THR A 257 -28.89 18.85 -11.63
C THR A 257 -29.23 20.32 -11.85
N HIS A 258 -29.52 21.05 -10.77
CA HIS A 258 -29.87 22.46 -10.83
C HIS A 258 -28.70 23.34 -10.37
N TYR A 259 -28.34 24.34 -11.14
CA TYR A 259 -27.34 25.34 -10.82
C TYR A 259 -27.99 26.54 -10.12
N ASN A 260 -28.00 26.56 -8.80
CA ASN A 260 -28.74 27.55 -8.03
C ASN A 260 -28.39 29.01 -8.33
N ALA A 261 -27.09 29.30 -8.54
CA ALA A 261 -26.64 30.68 -8.76
C ALA A 261 -27.19 31.31 -10.07
N LEU A 262 -27.39 30.48 -11.11
CA LEU A 262 -27.92 30.90 -12.40
C LEU A 262 -29.41 30.56 -12.54
N ASN A 263 -29.99 29.79 -11.65
CA ASN A 263 -31.33 29.24 -11.69
C ASN A 263 -31.58 28.48 -13.02
N GLU A 264 -30.65 27.63 -13.40
CA GLU A 264 -30.64 26.85 -14.63
C GLU A 264 -30.45 25.36 -14.39
N ASP A 265 -31.11 24.53 -15.18
CA ASP A 265 -30.87 23.10 -15.18
C ASP A 265 -29.66 22.79 -16.05
N VAL A 266 -28.69 22.07 -15.44
CA VAL A 266 -27.46 21.63 -16.08
C VAL A 266 -27.33 20.11 -16.02
N LYS A 267 -26.44 19.58 -16.82
CA LYS A 267 -26.20 18.13 -16.94
C LYS A 267 -24.75 17.82 -16.63
N LEU A 268 -24.52 16.63 -16.11
CA LEU A 268 -23.17 16.09 -16.06
C LEU A 268 -22.79 15.57 -17.45
N ARG A 269 -21.60 15.89 -17.92
CA ARG A 269 -21.10 15.51 -19.25
C ARG A 269 -21.08 13.99 -19.43
N ILE A 270 -21.43 13.52 -20.60
CA ILE A 270 -21.42 12.10 -21.02
C ILE A 270 -20.22 11.74 -21.89
N SER A 271 -19.48 12.75 -22.40
CA SER A 271 -18.32 12.65 -23.27
C SER A 271 -17.48 13.93 -23.14
N LEU A 272 -16.23 13.90 -23.60
CA LEU A 272 -15.30 15.04 -23.66
C LEU A 272 -15.34 15.75 -25.00
N GLU A 273 -15.94 15.14 -26.01
CA GLU A 273 -15.87 15.47 -27.43
C GLU A 273 -16.14 16.95 -27.76
N LEU A 274 -17.29 17.47 -27.30
CA LEU A 274 -17.76 18.79 -27.77
C LEU A 274 -16.80 19.92 -27.40
N TYR A 275 -16.24 19.88 -26.21
CA TYR A 275 -15.30 20.91 -25.75
C TYR A 275 -13.92 20.75 -26.39
N LEU A 276 -13.44 19.54 -26.57
CA LEU A 276 -12.15 19.29 -27.23
C LEU A 276 -12.20 19.76 -28.69
N LYS A 277 -13.30 19.51 -29.41
CA LYS A 277 -13.50 20.04 -30.77
C LYS A 277 -13.53 21.57 -30.82
N ARG A 278 -14.12 22.24 -29.82
CA ARG A 278 -14.07 23.69 -29.71
C ARG A 278 -12.66 24.24 -29.52
N LEU A 279 -11.82 23.54 -28.78
CA LEU A 279 -10.42 23.89 -28.60
C LEU A 279 -9.62 23.76 -29.90
N ILE A 280 -9.89 22.73 -30.70
CA ILE A 280 -9.35 22.62 -32.08
C ILE A 280 -9.75 23.80 -32.93
N VAL A 281 -11.02 24.16 -32.93
CA VAL A 281 -11.52 25.39 -33.66
C VAL A 281 -10.83 26.66 -33.14
N GLY A 282 -10.50 26.70 -31.83
CA GLY A 282 -9.76 27.80 -31.20
C GLY A 282 -8.27 27.83 -31.55
N GLY A 283 -7.77 26.88 -32.34
CA GLY A 283 -6.37 26.84 -32.80
C GLY A 283 -5.42 25.96 -31.95
N LEU A 284 -5.94 25.20 -31.00
CA LEU A 284 -5.14 24.19 -30.28
C LEU A 284 -5.08 22.91 -31.11
N GLU A 285 -4.00 22.69 -31.83
CA GLU A 285 -3.92 21.69 -32.90
C GLU A 285 -3.87 20.23 -32.37
N ARG A 286 -3.42 20.01 -31.13
CA ARG A 286 -3.33 18.70 -30.50
C ARG A 286 -3.73 18.80 -29.04
N VAL A 287 -4.86 18.24 -28.70
CA VAL A 287 -5.42 18.28 -27.34
C VAL A 287 -5.90 16.91 -26.90
N TYR A 288 -5.80 16.65 -25.63
CA TYR A 288 -6.42 15.49 -24.99
C TYR A 288 -6.92 15.83 -23.58
N GLU A 289 -7.86 15.05 -23.11
CA GLU A 289 -8.32 15.11 -21.74
C GLU A 289 -8.48 13.68 -21.20
N ILE A 290 -8.03 13.45 -19.97
CA ILE A 290 -8.31 12.25 -19.18
C ILE A 290 -9.27 12.68 -18.07
N GLY A 291 -10.56 12.49 -18.28
CA GLY A 291 -11.59 13.04 -17.41
C GLY A 291 -12.67 12.05 -16.98
N ARG A 292 -13.45 12.45 -15.98
CA ARG A 292 -14.66 11.73 -15.60
C ARG A 292 -15.80 12.09 -16.51
N VAL A 293 -16.54 11.07 -16.94
CA VAL A 293 -17.81 11.18 -17.64
C VAL A 293 -18.88 10.37 -16.91
N PHE A 294 -20.14 10.74 -17.12
CA PHE A 294 -21.26 10.25 -16.34
C PHE A 294 -22.37 9.79 -17.26
N ARG A 295 -22.85 8.56 -17.10
CA ARG A 295 -23.95 8.00 -17.87
C ARG A 295 -24.98 7.40 -16.92
N ASN A 296 -26.17 7.98 -16.87
CA ASN A 296 -27.27 7.55 -15.98
C ASN A 296 -28.04 6.38 -16.61
N GLU A 297 -27.35 5.25 -16.69
CA GLU A 297 -27.83 4.02 -17.31
C GLU A 297 -27.70 2.84 -16.32
N GLY A 298 -27.88 1.61 -16.79
CA GLY A 298 -27.76 0.41 -15.96
C GLY A 298 -26.34 0.21 -15.40
N VAL A 299 -26.26 -0.45 -14.25
CA VAL A 299 -25.01 -0.82 -13.58
C VAL A 299 -24.81 -2.32 -13.68
N ASP A 300 -23.64 -2.75 -14.13
CA ASP A 300 -23.21 -4.16 -14.11
C ASP A 300 -21.71 -4.26 -13.75
N THR A 301 -21.13 -5.44 -13.89
CA THR A 301 -19.71 -5.68 -13.56
C THR A 301 -18.71 -4.96 -14.47
N ARG A 302 -19.15 -4.41 -15.60
CA ARG A 302 -18.33 -3.71 -16.60
C ARG A 302 -18.73 -2.25 -16.81
N HIS A 303 -19.94 -1.87 -16.41
CA HIS A 303 -20.49 -0.54 -16.63
C HIS A 303 -20.78 0.15 -15.31
N ASN A 304 -20.06 1.23 -15.06
CA ASN A 304 -20.25 2.11 -13.91
C ASN A 304 -20.91 3.41 -14.39
N PRO A 305 -21.79 4.04 -13.60
CA PRO A 305 -22.43 5.30 -14.00
C PRO A 305 -21.45 6.47 -14.12
N GLU A 306 -20.29 6.37 -13.48
CA GLU A 306 -19.16 7.29 -13.65
C GLU A 306 -17.88 6.50 -13.98
N PHE A 307 -17.13 6.94 -14.95
CA PHE A 307 -15.88 6.30 -15.34
C PHE A 307 -14.89 7.30 -15.95
N THR A 308 -13.62 6.90 -15.98
CA THR A 308 -12.57 7.70 -16.60
C THR A 308 -12.56 7.41 -18.11
N LEU A 309 -12.64 8.44 -18.91
CA LEU A 309 -12.54 8.41 -20.37
C LEU A 309 -11.33 9.25 -20.78
N MET A 310 -10.62 8.81 -21.80
CA MET A 310 -9.63 9.62 -22.51
C MET A 310 -10.11 9.85 -23.92
N GLU A 311 -10.14 11.09 -24.34
CA GLU A 311 -10.33 11.48 -25.73
C GLU A 311 -9.18 12.40 -26.17
N LEU A 312 -8.77 12.26 -27.42
CA LEU A 312 -7.71 13.10 -28.00
C LEU A 312 -8.12 13.53 -29.41
N TYR A 313 -7.73 14.74 -29.79
CA TYR A 313 -8.05 15.33 -31.09
C TYR A 313 -6.81 15.98 -31.64
N GLN A 314 -6.62 15.82 -32.95
CA GLN A 314 -5.53 16.43 -33.71
C GLN A 314 -6.06 17.06 -35.00
N ALA A 315 -5.67 18.29 -35.25
CA ALA A 315 -5.97 19.00 -36.50
C ALA A 315 -5.13 18.48 -37.68
N TYR A 316 -5.57 18.73 -38.91
CA TYR A 316 -4.85 18.45 -40.15
C TYR A 316 -4.49 16.95 -40.36
N THR A 317 -5.27 16.04 -39.81
CA THR A 317 -5.07 14.60 -39.92
C THR A 317 -6.37 13.88 -40.21
N ASP A 318 -6.26 12.66 -40.67
CA ASP A 318 -7.39 11.76 -40.93
C ASP A 318 -7.35 10.50 -40.07
N TYR A 319 -8.26 9.57 -40.32
CA TYR A 319 -8.38 8.32 -39.60
C TYR A 319 -7.19 7.37 -39.83
N GLU A 320 -6.48 7.48 -40.95
CA GLU A 320 -5.33 6.63 -41.25
C GLU A 320 -4.21 6.90 -40.25
N LEU A 321 -3.95 8.16 -39.91
CA LEU A 321 -2.96 8.49 -38.85
C LEU A 321 -3.36 7.92 -37.51
N SER A 322 -4.64 7.89 -37.18
CA SER A 322 -5.13 7.27 -35.92
C SER A 322 -4.89 5.77 -35.88
N LEU A 323 -4.99 5.09 -37.02
CA LEU A 323 -4.83 3.62 -37.12
C LEU A 323 -3.38 3.16 -37.16
N ILE A 324 -2.42 3.97 -37.60
CA ILE A 324 -0.98 3.63 -37.66
C ILE A 324 -0.42 3.32 -36.27
N HIS A 325 -1.04 3.80 -35.21
CA HIS A 325 -0.58 3.62 -33.83
C HIS A 325 -1.31 2.50 -33.06
N ILE A 326 -2.23 1.78 -33.68
CA ILE A 326 -2.88 0.59 -33.14
C ILE A 326 -2.18 -0.68 -33.63
#